data_c0c994e5dcc4fd48b8288d9a8c202f82
#
_entry.id   c0c994e5dcc4fd48b8288d9a8c202f82
#
_cell.length_a   1.000
_cell.length_b   1.000
_cell.length_c   1.000
_cell.angle_alpha   90.00
_cell.angle_beta   90.00
_cell.angle_gamma   90.00
#
_symmetry.space_group_name_H-M   'P 1'
#
loop_
_entity.id
_entity.type
_entity.pdbx_description
1 polymer ?
#
loop_
_entity_poly.entity_id
_entity_poly.type
_entity_poly.pdbx_seq_one_letter_code
_entity_poly.pdbx_strand_id
1 'polypeptide(L)'
;MSTQENIAKVFNLIRPEIVVHAGAISNVDKCEENKELAWKVNVDGTKRIVELSREHKAFLIFVSTDYVFSGKKGMYTETDETKPINYYGKTKLEAETIVRNLMPEWCIARPSVIYGSVPAAGKINFALWVLDKLRKGEKIKIITDQCISPTFNTNLAEMIIEVAKRRLAGIYHLAGATPINRYDFARILAETFDLDKSLINPVKSTEMVRVSGLVGVSAGVATIDVVMRETTFTGSPSS
;
A
#
# COMPACT_ATOMS: atom_id res chain seq x y z
N MET A 1 -0.43 -10.70 28.94
CA MET A 1 0.77 -10.76 28.06
C MET A 1 0.66 -9.65 27.05
N SER A 2 1.68 -8.82 26.90
CA SER A 2 1.67 -7.74 25.90
C SER A 2 1.77 -8.29 24.49
N THR A 3 1.22 -7.58 23.51
CA THR A 3 1.29 -7.96 22.08
C THR A 3 2.75 -8.14 21.63
N GLN A 4 3.68 -7.41 22.23
CA GLN A 4 5.12 -7.48 21.95
C GLN A 4 5.76 -8.80 22.39
N GLU A 5 5.38 -9.35 23.56
CA GLU A 5 5.85 -10.66 24.04
C GLU A 5 5.38 -11.80 23.13
N ASN A 6 4.17 -11.67 22.58
CA ASN A 6 3.63 -12.67 21.67
C ASN A 6 4.39 -12.71 20.33
N ILE A 7 4.77 -11.56 19.78
CA ILE A 7 5.55 -11.48 18.53
C ILE A 7 6.93 -12.13 18.73
N ALA A 8 7.64 -11.83 19.82
CA ALA A 8 8.94 -12.44 20.12
C ALA A 8 8.86 -13.96 20.24
N LYS A 9 7.79 -14.49 20.89
CA LYS A 9 7.57 -15.95 20.98
C LYS A 9 7.40 -16.58 19.60
N VAL A 10 6.65 -15.92 18.69
CA VAL A 10 6.46 -16.41 17.32
C VAL A 10 7.78 -16.45 16.56
N PHE A 11 8.62 -15.40 16.65
CA PHE A 11 9.94 -15.38 16.03
C PHE A 11 10.83 -16.49 16.54
N ASN A 12 10.89 -16.70 17.87
CA ASN A 12 11.68 -17.76 18.48
C ASN A 12 11.23 -19.17 18.08
N LEU A 13 9.90 -19.36 17.90
CA LEU A 13 9.33 -20.65 17.51
C LEU A 13 9.57 -20.96 16.04
N ILE A 14 9.29 -19.96 15.15
CA ILE A 14 9.31 -20.17 13.70
C ILE A 14 10.72 -19.98 13.12
N ARG A 15 11.53 -19.09 13.70
CA ARG A 15 12.86 -18.69 13.20
C ARG A 15 12.81 -18.32 11.71
N PRO A 16 12.05 -17.26 11.35
CA PRO A 16 11.81 -16.94 9.96
C PRO A 16 13.11 -16.50 9.25
N GLU A 17 13.30 -16.96 8.01
CA GLU A 17 14.36 -16.46 7.11
C GLU A 17 13.93 -15.18 6.38
N ILE A 18 12.62 -15.00 6.19
CA ILE A 18 12.01 -13.85 5.52
C ILE A 18 10.83 -13.37 6.36
N VAL A 19 10.75 -12.08 6.57
CA VAL A 19 9.64 -11.42 7.27
C VAL A 19 8.99 -10.40 6.33
N VAL A 20 7.69 -10.56 6.09
CA VAL A 20 6.88 -9.55 5.39
C VAL A 20 6.09 -8.76 6.43
N HIS A 21 6.47 -7.51 6.65
CA HIS A 21 5.81 -6.63 7.60
C HIS A 21 4.81 -5.70 6.89
N ALA A 22 3.54 -6.11 6.88
CA ALA A 22 2.42 -5.35 6.30
C ALA A 22 1.46 -4.74 7.35
N GLY A 23 1.74 -4.95 8.65
CA GLY A 23 0.89 -4.46 9.74
C GLY A 23 1.00 -2.94 9.92
N ALA A 24 -0.13 -2.23 9.85
CA ALA A 24 -0.19 -0.79 10.10
C ALA A 24 -1.64 -0.30 10.34
N ILE A 25 -1.78 0.80 11.05
CA ILE A 25 -3.00 1.63 10.95
C ILE A 25 -2.87 2.42 9.64
N SER A 26 -3.62 2.02 8.61
CA SER A 26 -3.55 2.57 7.26
C SER A 26 -4.68 3.56 6.92
N ASN A 27 -5.60 3.82 7.85
CA ASN A 27 -6.64 4.83 7.70
C ASN A 27 -6.05 6.21 8.02
N VAL A 28 -5.98 7.09 7.02
CA VAL A 28 -5.37 8.42 7.14
C VAL A 28 -6.07 9.26 8.21
N ASP A 29 -7.42 9.27 8.22
CA ASP A 29 -8.21 10.05 9.16
C ASP A 29 -7.98 9.57 10.60
N LYS A 30 -8.01 8.25 10.83
CA LYS A 30 -7.71 7.67 12.14
C LYS A 30 -6.29 8.01 12.63
N CYS A 31 -5.33 8.09 11.71
CA CYS A 31 -3.96 8.50 12.06
C CYS A 31 -3.88 9.98 12.45
N GLU A 32 -4.69 10.85 11.83
CA GLU A 32 -4.77 12.26 12.23
C GLU A 32 -5.53 12.44 13.56
N GLU A 33 -6.60 11.68 13.77
CA GLU A 33 -7.42 11.72 14.98
C GLU A 33 -6.66 11.19 16.20
N ASN A 34 -5.84 10.15 16.04
CA ASN A 34 -5.09 9.54 17.13
C ASN A 34 -3.62 9.32 16.71
N LYS A 35 -2.85 10.39 16.77
CA LYS A 35 -1.43 10.41 16.38
C LYS A 35 -0.57 9.51 17.26
N GLU A 36 -0.84 9.45 18.55
CA GLU A 36 -0.10 8.62 19.50
C GLU A 36 -0.26 7.13 19.16
N LEU A 37 -1.48 6.68 18.95
CA LEU A 37 -1.74 5.30 18.57
C LEU A 37 -1.16 4.96 17.20
N ALA A 38 -1.27 5.88 16.23
CA ALA A 38 -0.69 5.69 14.90
C ALA A 38 0.85 5.56 14.98
N TRP A 39 1.52 6.38 15.79
CA TRP A 39 2.96 6.28 16.03
C TRP A 39 3.32 4.96 16.68
N LYS A 40 2.67 4.64 17.78
CA LYS A 40 2.90 3.40 18.54
C LYS A 40 2.79 2.14 17.68
N VAL A 41 1.78 2.08 16.78
CA VAL A 41 1.58 0.91 15.92
C VAL A 41 2.52 0.93 14.71
N ASN A 42 2.58 2.06 13.99
CA ASN A 42 3.28 2.12 12.71
C ASN A 42 4.81 2.30 12.87
N VAL A 43 5.25 2.99 13.91
CA VAL A 43 6.68 3.29 14.13
C VAL A 43 7.28 2.36 15.17
N ASP A 44 6.76 2.37 16.41
CA ASP A 44 7.31 1.54 17.48
C ASP A 44 7.10 0.04 17.20
N GLY A 45 5.94 -0.30 16.64
CA GLY A 45 5.64 -1.66 16.18
C GLY A 45 6.62 -2.12 15.09
N THR A 46 6.91 -1.27 14.10
CA THR A 46 7.90 -1.57 13.06
C THR A 46 9.30 -1.70 13.65
N LYS A 47 9.71 -0.82 14.57
CA LYS A 47 11.00 -0.92 15.26
C LYS A 47 11.16 -2.28 15.93
N ARG A 48 10.13 -2.76 16.60
CA ARG A 48 10.16 -4.08 17.25
C ARG A 48 10.33 -5.23 16.27
N ILE A 49 9.62 -5.18 15.12
CA ILE A 49 9.78 -6.17 14.05
C ILE A 49 11.20 -6.14 13.48
N VAL A 50 11.76 -4.95 13.27
CA VAL A 50 13.13 -4.74 12.80
C VAL A 50 14.15 -5.37 13.78
N GLU A 51 14.01 -5.12 15.07
CA GLU A 51 14.89 -5.68 16.11
C GLU A 51 14.87 -7.22 16.08
N LEU A 52 13.68 -7.82 16.05
CA LEU A 52 13.52 -9.27 15.99
C LEU A 52 14.02 -9.86 14.65
N SER A 53 13.74 -9.20 13.53
CA SER A 53 14.23 -9.65 12.22
C SER A 53 15.77 -9.65 12.17
N ARG A 54 16.40 -8.62 12.72
CA ARG A 54 17.86 -8.51 12.81
C ARG A 54 18.45 -9.59 13.73
N GLU A 55 17.85 -9.83 14.91
CA GLU A 55 18.26 -10.88 15.85
C GLU A 55 18.25 -12.26 15.20
N HIS A 56 17.21 -12.54 14.40
CA HIS A 56 17.07 -13.81 13.68
C HIS A 56 17.74 -13.83 12.30
N LYS A 57 18.45 -12.76 11.89
CA LYS A 57 19.10 -12.62 10.58
C LYS A 57 18.13 -12.82 9.40
N ALA A 58 16.87 -12.43 9.59
CA ALA A 58 15.84 -12.55 8.56
C ALA A 58 15.93 -11.40 7.55
N PHE A 59 15.66 -11.66 6.29
CA PHE A 59 15.42 -10.62 5.27
C PHE A 59 14.07 -9.95 5.53
N LEU A 60 14.05 -8.63 5.67
CA LEU A 60 12.83 -7.89 5.98
C LEU A 60 12.25 -7.20 4.74
N ILE A 61 11.02 -7.52 4.39
CA ILE A 61 10.22 -6.80 3.40
C ILE A 61 9.22 -5.93 4.15
N PHE A 62 9.43 -4.61 4.12
CA PHE A 62 8.54 -3.65 4.75
C PHE A 62 7.56 -3.07 3.73
N VAL A 63 6.27 -3.31 3.92
CA VAL A 63 5.23 -2.72 3.07
C VAL A 63 4.95 -1.30 3.53
N SER A 64 5.46 -0.33 2.79
CA SER A 64 5.26 1.11 2.97
C SER A 64 4.07 1.62 2.16
N THR A 65 4.16 2.78 1.52
CA THR A 65 3.08 3.45 0.80
C THR A 65 3.60 4.57 -0.10
N ASP A 66 2.86 4.93 -1.12
CA ASP A 66 3.06 6.14 -1.94
C ASP A 66 2.74 7.45 -1.17
N TYR A 67 2.04 7.38 -0.02
CA TYR A 67 1.79 8.53 0.85
C TYR A 67 3.04 9.14 1.50
N VAL A 68 4.22 8.54 1.31
CA VAL A 68 5.51 9.15 1.68
C VAL A 68 5.86 10.36 0.81
N PHE A 69 5.20 10.52 -0.34
CA PHE A 69 5.38 11.66 -1.25
C PHE A 69 4.36 12.77 -1.03
N SER A 70 4.67 13.97 -1.55
CA SER A 70 3.78 15.14 -1.45
C SER A 70 2.57 15.11 -2.39
N GLY A 71 2.60 14.28 -3.43
CA GLY A 71 1.57 14.22 -4.47
C GLY A 71 1.60 15.37 -5.50
N LYS A 72 2.50 16.34 -5.38
CA LYS A 72 2.53 17.52 -6.27
C LYS A 72 3.09 17.24 -7.66
N LYS A 73 4.11 16.38 -7.76
CA LYS A 73 4.81 16.07 -9.00
C LYS A 73 4.07 15.03 -9.85
N GLY A 74 3.52 14.00 -9.20
CA GLY A 74 3.07 12.78 -9.88
C GLY A 74 4.25 11.96 -10.44
N MET A 75 4.01 10.73 -10.86
CA MET A 75 5.01 9.83 -11.46
C MET A 75 6.35 9.81 -10.69
N TYR A 76 6.25 9.65 -9.36
CA TYR A 76 7.44 9.59 -8.51
C TYR A 76 8.23 8.32 -8.75
N THR A 77 9.56 8.45 -8.70
CA THR A 77 10.52 7.34 -8.70
C THR A 77 10.97 7.03 -7.27
N GLU A 78 11.65 5.92 -7.07
CA GLU A 78 12.15 5.49 -5.75
C GLU A 78 13.18 6.46 -5.16
N THR A 79 13.87 7.21 -6.03
CA THR A 79 14.91 8.18 -5.66
C THR A 79 14.39 9.60 -5.45
N ASP A 80 13.12 9.86 -5.75
CA ASP A 80 12.53 11.18 -5.53
C ASP A 80 12.43 11.51 -4.04
N GLU A 81 12.50 12.82 -3.74
CA GLU A 81 12.37 13.34 -2.38
C GLU A 81 11.02 12.96 -1.75
N THR A 82 11.07 12.36 -0.58
CA THR A 82 9.90 12.06 0.22
C THR A 82 9.48 13.26 1.06
N LYS A 83 8.19 13.65 0.98
CA LYS A 83 7.62 14.77 1.72
C LYS A 83 6.14 14.52 2.04
N PRO A 84 5.86 13.66 3.03
CA PRO A 84 4.49 13.28 3.36
C PRO A 84 3.67 14.48 3.85
N ILE A 85 2.42 14.58 3.39
CA ILE A 85 1.52 15.67 3.73
C ILE A 85 0.49 15.30 4.82
N ASN A 86 0.42 14.03 5.21
CA ASN A 86 -0.46 13.53 6.25
C ASN A 86 0.30 12.69 7.28
N TYR A 87 -0.32 12.49 8.44
CA TYR A 87 0.34 11.81 9.55
C TYR A 87 0.61 10.33 9.28
N TYR A 88 -0.28 9.64 8.56
CA TYR A 88 -0.04 8.27 8.11
C TYR A 88 1.27 8.17 7.31
N GLY A 89 1.42 9.01 6.27
CA GLY A 89 2.63 9.06 5.47
C GLY A 89 3.89 9.37 6.30
N LYS A 90 3.78 10.28 7.29
CA LYS A 90 4.89 10.59 8.22
C LYS A 90 5.29 9.36 9.03
N THR A 91 4.34 8.62 9.59
CA THR A 91 4.64 7.39 10.36
C THR A 91 5.28 6.32 9.49
N LYS A 92 4.83 6.16 8.24
CA LYS A 92 5.41 5.19 7.30
C LYS A 92 6.82 5.58 6.88
N LEU A 93 7.08 6.86 6.61
CA LEU A 93 8.41 7.35 6.27
C LEU A 93 9.40 7.19 7.44
N GLU A 94 8.98 7.46 8.69
CA GLU A 94 9.80 7.20 9.86
C GLU A 94 10.14 5.71 10.00
N ALA A 95 9.14 4.84 9.78
CA ALA A 95 9.34 3.40 9.77
C ALA A 95 10.33 2.96 8.66
N GLU A 96 10.28 3.55 7.45
CA GLU A 96 11.28 3.31 6.41
C GLU A 96 12.69 3.70 6.87
N THR A 97 12.81 4.83 7.59
CA THR A 97 14.10 5.29 8.15
C THR A 97 14.65 4.29 9.16
N ILE A 98 13.81 3.76 10.04
CA ILE A 98 14.19 2.71 10.99
C ILE A 98 14.68 1.45 10.27
N VAL A 99 13.93 0.98 9.26
CA VAL A 99 14.30 -0.20 8.47
C VAL A 99 15.67 -0.01 7.82
N ARG A 100 15.88 1.10 7.11
CA ARG A 100 17.14 1.39 6.42
C ARG A 100 18.36 1.49 7.35
N ASN A 101 18.15 2.06 8.53
CA ASN A 101 19.26 2.30 9.46
C ASN A 101 19.63 1.07 10.28
N LEU A 102 18.68 0.18 10.55
CA LEU A 102 18.89 -0.92 11.50
C LEU A 102 18.97 -2.31 10.87
N MET A 103 18.41 -2.50 9.66
CA MET A 103 18.46 -3.79 8.97
C MET A 103 19.66 -3.88 8.02
N PRO A 104 20.40 -4.99 8.03
CA PRO A 104 21.48 -5.22 7.07
C PRO A 104 20.95 -5.60 5.68
N GLU A 105 19.85 -6.34 5.61
CA GLU A 105 19.21 -6.78 4.36
C GLU A 105 17.72 -6.51 4.44
N TRP A 106 17.22 -5.68 3.53
CA TRP A 106 15.84 -5.22 3.53
C TRP A 106 15.32 -4.83 2.15
N CYS A 107 14.01 -4.92 2.01
CA CYS A 107 13.25 -4.31 0.92
C CYS A 107 12.16 -3.40 1.50
N ILE A 108 12.01 -2.22 0.94
CA ILE A 108 10.88 -1.34 1.19
C ILE A 108 9.98 -1.34 -0.05
N ALA A 109 8.79 -1.90 0.09
CA ALA A 109 7.78 -1.94 -0.96
C ALA A 109 6.80 -0.77 -0.78
N ARG A 110 6.67 0.09 -1.79
CA ARG A 110 5.73 1.23 -1.80
C ARG A 110 4.60 0.96 -2.79
N PRO A 111 3.50 0.32 -2.37
CA PRO A 111 2.29 0.20 -3.18
C PRO A 111 1.52 1.52 -3.24
N SER A 112 0.67 1.65 -4.26
CA SER A 112 -0.32 2.72 -4.39
C SER A 112 -1.72 2.11 -4.46
N VAL A 113 -2.68 2.67 -3.75
CA VAL A 113 -4.12 2.34 -3.75
C VAL A 113 -4.41 0.85 -3.99
N ILE A 114 -4.17 0.04 -2.96
CA ILE A 114 -4.44 -1.39 -3.02
C ILE A 114 -5.95 -1.63 -3.09
N TYR A 115 -6.38 -2.46 -4.05
CA TYR A 115 -7.76 -2.90 -4.19
C TYR A 115 -7.84 -4.42 -4.39
N GLY A 116 -9.03 -4.99 -4.19
CA GLY A 116 -9.28 -6.42 -4.35
C GLY A 116 -10.74 -6.74 -4.13
N SER A 117 -11.13 -7.98 -4.41
CA SER A 117 -12.52 -8.46 -4.37
C SER A 117 -13.06 -8.71 -2.96
N VAL A 118 -12.18 -8.80 -1.96
CA VAL A 118 -12.56 -9.09 -0.57
C VAL A 118 -12.12 -7.94 0.35
N PRO A 119 -12.98 -7.50 1.29
CA PRO A 119 -12.59 -6.53 2.31
C PRO A 119 -11.45 -7.06 3.18
N ALA A 120 -10.44 -6.24 3.45
CA ALA A 120 -9.35 -6.59 4.36
C ALA A 120 -9.66 -6.09 5.78
N ALA A 121 -9.68 -6.99 6.77
CA ALA A 121 -9.89 -6.66 8.18
C ALA A 121 -11.07 -5.71 8.45
N GLY A 122 -12.20 -5.93 7.74
CA GLY A 122 -13.40 -5.09 7.87
C GLY A 122 -13.33 -3.72 7.18
N LYS A 123 -12.24 -3.43 6.44
CA LYS A 123 -12.08 -2.19 5.67
C LYS A 123 -12.45 -2.43 4.20
N ILE A 124 -13.44 -1.67 3.72
CA ILE A 124 -13.82 -1.65 2.31
C ILE A 124 -12.80 -0.80 1.55
N ASN A 125 -12.16 -1.36 0.51
CA ASN A 125 -11.28 -0.60 -0.38
C ASN A 125 -12.08 0.29 -1.34
N PHE A 126 -11.39 1.22 -2.03
CA PHE A 126 -12.03 2.19 -2.92
C PHE A 126 -12.88 1.53 -4.01
N ALA A 127 -12.39 0.47 -4.64
CA ALA A 127 -13.12 -0.22 -5.71
C ALA A 127 -14.43 -0.85 -5.18
N LEU A 128 -14.36 -1.58 -4.07
CA LEU A 128 -15.54 -2.16 -3.44
C LEU A 128 -16.53 -1.11 -2.96
N TRP A 129 -16.05 0.03 -2.45
CA TRP A 129 -16.91 1.15 -2.05
C TRP A 129 -17.66 1.74 -3.25
N VAL A 130 -16.99 1.97 -4.38
CA VAL A 130 -17.62 2.44 -5.61
C VAL A 130 -18.70 1.46 -6.07
N LEU A 131 -18.36 0.17 -6.15
CA LEU A 131 -19.30 -0.86 -6.60
C LEU A 131 -20.52 -0.98 -5.67
N ASP A 132 -20.32 -0.92 -4.35
CA ASP A 132 -21.43 -0.96 -3.37
C ASP A 132 -22.39 0.21 -3.57
N LYS A 133 -21.86 1.42 -3.70
CA LYS A 133 -22.64 2.63 -3.89
C LYS A 133 -23.44 2.61 -5.20
N LEU A 134 -22.79 2.27 -6.30
CA LEU A 134 -23.46 2.22 -7.61
C LEU A 134 -24.52 1.13 -7.68
N ARG A 135 -24.30 -0.05 -7.09
CA ARG A 135 -25.30 -1.12 -7.00
C ARG A 135 -26.54 -0.71 -6.21
N LYS A 136 -26.40 0.21 -5.27
CA LYS A 136 -27.52 0.78 -4.50
C LYS A 136 -28.20 1.96 -5.20
N GLY A 137 -27.75 2.35 -6.40
CA GLY A 137 -28.25 3.53 -7.12
C GLY A 137 -27.87 4.86 -6.48
N GLU A 138 -26.87 4.86 -5.59
CA GLU A 138 -26.43 6.06 -4.88
C GLU A 138 -25.49 6.91 -5.76
N LYS A 139 -25.74 8.23 -5.83
CA LYS A 139 -24.83 9.17 -6.46
C LYS A 139 -23.57 9.35 -5.61
N ILE A 140 -22.41 9.28 -6.25
CA ILE A 140 -21.11 9.48 -5.61
C ILE A 140 -20.35 10.64 -6.25
N LYS A 141 -19.57 11.35 -5.43
CA LYS A 141 -18.64 12.39 -5.90
C LYS A 141 -17.25 11.81 -5.92
N ILE A 142 -16.56 11.90 -7.05
CA ILE A 142 -15.21 11.35 -7.22
C ILE A 142 -14.26 12.44 -7.72
N ILE A 143 -13.08 12.50 -7.12
CA ILE A 143 -12.03 13.47 -7.40
C ILE A 143 -11.40 13.19 -8.76
N THR A 144 -11.26 14.24 -9.59
CA THR A 144 -10.65 14.16 -10.93
C THR A 144 -9.17 14.54 -10.95
N ASP A 145 -8.69 15.25 -9.95
CA ASP A 145 -7.34 15.83 -9.85
C ASP A 145 -6.40 15.04 -8.91
N GLN A 146 -6.73 13.78 -8.63
CA GLN A 146 -5.87 12.87 -7.90
C GLN A 146 -5.50 11.67 -8.78
N CYS A 147 -4.23 11.60 -9.17
CA CYS A 147 -3.67 10.47 -9.91
C CYS A 147 -3.24 9.38 -8.92
N ILE A 148 -3.50 8.13 -9.27
CA ILE A 148 -3.17 6.93 -8.51
C ILE A 148 -2.61 5.86 -9.46
N SER A 149 -1.91 4.87 -8.92
CA SER A 149 -1.54 3.64 -9.63
C SER A 149 -2.23 2.46 -8.94
N PRO A 150 -3.50 2.15 -9.30
CA PRO A 150 -4.27 1.13 -8.59
C PRO A 150 -3.57 -0.21 -8.62
N THR A 151 -3.42 -0.85 -7.48
CA THR A 151 -2.66 -2.09 -7.32
C THR A 151 -3.60 -3.21 -6.89
N PHE A 152 -3.77 -4.22 -7.74
CA PHE A 152 -4.57 -5.39 -7.36
C PHE A 152 -3.84 -6.20 -6.30
N ASN A 153 -4.52 -6.58 -5.23
CA ASN A 153 -3.91 -7.20 -4.05
C ASN A 153 -3.21 -8.51 -4.36
N THR A 154 -3.72 -9.31 -5.30
CA THR A 154 -3.07 -10.56 -5.74
C THR A 154 -1.76 -10.27 -6.45
N ASN A 155 -1.74 -9.31 -7.37
CA ASN A 155 -0.51 -8.91 -8.06
C ASN A 155 0.53 -8.36 -7.09
N LEU A 156 0.10 -7.55 -6.09
CA LEU A 156 1.01 -7.09 -5.04
C LEU A 156 1.60 -8.25 -4.25
N ALA A 157 0.79 -9.26 -3.91
CA ALA A 157 1.27 -10.45 -3.20
C ALA A 157 2.29 -11.22 -4.04
N GLU A 158 2.04 -11.40 -5.34
CA GLU A 158 2.97 -12.05 -6.27
C GLU A 158 4.30 -11.28 -6.38
N MET A 159 4.25 -9.94 -6.51
CA MET A 159 5.45 -9.10 -6.52
C MET A 159 6.24 -9.22 -5.20
N ILE A 160 5.57 -9.23 -4.06
CA ILE A 160 6.22 -9.42 -2.75
C ILE A 160 6.88 -10.80 -2.66
N ILE A 161 6.21 -11.85 -3.14
CA ILE A 161 6.76 -13.21 -3.18
C ILE A 161 8.01 -13.26 -4.08
N GLU A 162 7.99 -12.59 -5.21
CA GLU A 162 9.14 -12.51 -6.11
C GLU A 162 10.32 -11.76 -5.47
N VAL A 163 10.06 -10.62 -4.81
CA VAL A 163 11.06 -9.91 -3.99
C VAL A 163 11.65 -10.84 -2.93
N ALA A 164 10.81 -11.61 -2.25
CA ALA A 164 11.23 -12.55 -1.22
C ALA A 164 12.13 -13.66 -1.78
N LYS A 165 11.70 -14.32 -2.85
CA LYS A 165 12.45 -15.41 -3.51
C LYS A 165 13.83 -14.96 -4.00
N ARG A 166 13.91 -13.76 -4.57
CA ARG A 166 15.13 -13.21 -5.15
C ARG A 166 15.95 -12.37 -4.16
N ARG A 167 15.46 -12.15 -2.96
CA ARG A 167 16.04 -11.25 -1.94
C ARG A 167 16.42 -9.88 -2.52
N LEU A 168 15.49 -9.26 -3.27
CA LEU A 168 15.73 -7.97 -3.88
C LEU A 168 15.81 -6.89 -2.80
N ALA A 169 17.01 -6.40 -2.53
CA ALA A 169 17.25 -5.35 -1.56
C ALA A 169 17.06 -3.96 -2.14
N GLY A 170 16.57 -3.01 -1.34
CA GLY A 170 16.36 -1.61 -1.73
C GLY A 170 14.91 -1.16 -1.64
N ILE A 171 14.62 -0.03 -2.28
CA ILE A 171 13.26 0.54 -2.33
C ILE A 171 12.66 0.23 -3.71
N TYR A 172 11.41 -0.24 -3.73
CA TYR A 172 10.67 -0.54 -4.95
C TYR A 172 9.25 -0.02 -4.88
N HIS A 173 8.78 0.57 -5.97
CA HIS A 173 7.36 0.86 -6.15
C HIS A 173 6.65 -0.40 -6.65
N LEU A 174 6.05 -1.15 -5.76
CA LEU A 174 5.24 -2.33 -6.10
C LEU A 174 3.79 -1.91 -6.30
N ALA A 175 3.50 -1.31 -7.46
CA ALA A 175 2.21 -0.72 -7.77
C ALA A 175 1.72 -1.11 -9.17
N GLY A 176 0.46 -0.83 -9.48
CA GLY A 176 -0.08 -1.02 -10.82
C GLY A 176 0.65 -0.17 -11.85
N ALA A 177 0.89 -0.72 -13.04
CA ALA A 177 1.69 -0.08 -14.09
C ALA A 177 1.04 1.15 -14.73
N THR A 178 -0.30 1.26 -14.65
CA THR A 178 -1.06 2.32 -15.33
C THR A 178 -1.46 3.41 -14.35
N PRO A 179 -0.92 4.63 -14.46
CA PRO A 179 -1.41 5.77 -13.71
C PRO A 179 -2.78 6.21 -14.25
N ILE A 180 -3.72 6.47 -13.33
CA ILE A 180 -5.08 6.87 -13.67
C ILE A 180 -5.61 7.80 -12.58
N ASN A 181 -6.50 8.74 -12.92
CA ASN A 181 -7.19 9.49 -11.89
C ASN A 181 -8.33 8.66 -11.25
N ARG A 182 -8.73 9.04 -10.04
CA ARG A 182 -9.75 8.27 -9.30
C ARG A 182 -11.11 8.25 -10.02
N TYR A 183 -11.48 9.32 -10.71
CA TYR A 183 -12.74 9.40 -11.44
C TYR A 183 -12.76 8.41 -12.60
N ASP A 184 -11.72 8.38 -13.42
CA ASP A 184 -11.63 7.44 -14.52
C ASP A 184 -11.54 5.99 -14.03
N PHE A 185 -10.83 5.73 -12.93
CA PHE A 185 -10.83 4.40 -12.31
C PHE A 185 -12.24 3.97 -11.86
N ALA A 186 -13.02 4.87 -11.24
CA ALA A 186 -14.40 4.58 -10.86
C ALA A 186 -15.30 4.33 -12.09
N ARG A 187 -15.09 5.06 -13.20
CA ARG A 187 -15.81 4.83 -14.46
C ARG A 187 -15.49 3.48 -15.08
N ILE A 188 -14.23 3.08 -15.10
CA ILE A 188 -13.83 1.75 -15.59
C ILE A 188 -14.48 0.66 -14.74
N LEU A 189 -14.49 0.81 -13.40
CA LEU A 189 -15.21 -0.14 -12.54
C LEU A 189 -16.69 -0.23 -12.89
N ALA A 190 -17.38 0.92 -13.06
CA ALA A 190 -18.79 0.94 -13.42
C ALA A 190 -19.04 0.25 -14.78
N GLU A 191 -18.19 0.51 -15.76
CA GLU A 191 -18.28 -0.12 -17.09
C GLU A 191 -18.02 -1.64 -17.03
N THR A 192 -17.01 -2.06 -16.30
CA THR A 192 -16.64 -3.48 -16.15
C THR A 192 -17.76 -4.30 -15.50
N PHE A 193 -18.54 -3.70 -14.59
CA PHE A 193 -19.61 -4.37 -13.85
C PHE A 193 -21.03 -3.98 -14.33
N ASP A 194 -21.13 -3.36 -15.49
CA ASP A 194 -22.41 -2.93 -16.11
C ASP A 194 -23.29 -2.08 -15.17
N LEU A 195 -22.67 -1.09 -14.51
CA LEU A 195 -23.32 -0.17 -13.57
C LEU A 195 -23.48 1.23 -14.17
N ASP A 196 -24.48 1.96 -13.68
CA ASP A 196 -24.81 3.30 -14.19
C ASP A 196 -23.71 4.34 -13.90
N LYS A 197 -22.95 4.71 -14.93
CA LYS A 197 -21.89 5.74 -14.87
C LYS A 197 -22.42 7.15 -14.60
N SER A 198 -23.72 7.42 -14.85
CA SER A 198 -24.33 8.73 -14.58
C SER A 198 -24.42 9.08 -13.10
N LEU A 199 -24.29 8.07 -12.23
CA LEU A 199 -24.24 8.23 -10.77
C LEU A 199 -22.90 8.76 -10.28
N ILE A 200 -21.85 8.76 -11.12
CA ILE A 200 -20.50 9.21 -10.75
C ILE A 200 -20.33 10.68 -11.13
N ASN A 201 -20.33 11.56 -10.14
CA ASN A 201 -20.17 13.00 -10.33
C ASN A 201 -18.70 13.41 -10.18
N PRO A 202 -18.07 14.02 -11.22
CA PRO A 202 -16.71 14.53 -11.12
C PRO A 202 -16.68 15.77 -10.25
N VAL A 203 -15.68 15.84 -9.37
CA VAL A 203 -15.41 17.02 -8.52
C VAL A 203 -13.89 17.28 -8.43
N LYS A 204 -13.51 18.50 -8.06
CA LYS A 204 -12.12 18.80 -7.69
C LYS A 204 -11.88 18.48 -6.21
N SER A 205 -10.64 18.19 -5.85
CA SER A 205 -10.27 17.95 -4.45
C SER A 205 -10.61 19.14 -3.53
N THR A 206 -10.59 20.34 -4.07
CA THR A 206 -10.97 21.59 -3.37
C THR A 206 -12.47 21.68 -3.07
N GLU A 207 -13.32 20.96 -3.81
CA GLU A 207 -14.78 20.93 -3.66
C GLU A 207 -15.27 19.86 -2.67
N MET A 208 -14.40 18.90 -2.31
CA MET A 208 -14.73 17.90 -1.31
C MET A 208 -14.73 18.54 0.07
N VAL A 209 -15.90 18.60 0.71
CA VAL A 209 -16.04 19.04 2.10
C VAL A 209 -15.24 18.06 2.98
N ARG A 210 -14.20 18.60 3.60
CA ARG A 210 -13.31 17.81 4.49
C ARG A 210 -14.06 17.52 5.79
N VAL A 211 -14.39 16.29 6.04
CA VAL A 211 -14.83 15.86 7.38
C VAL A 211 -13.65 15.87 8.36
N SER A 212 -12.42 15.79 7.87
CA SER A 212 -11.19 15.77 8.67
C SER A 212 -9.98 16.49 8.02
N GLY A 213 -10.19 17.57 7.32
CA GLY A 213 -9.08 18.43 6.88
C GLY A 213 -8.12 17.89 5.81
N LEU A 214 -8.16 16.62 5.45
CA LEU A 214 -7.18 16.01 4.56
C LEU A 214 -7.83 15.09 3.52
N VAL A 215 -7.98 15.59 2.31
CA VAL A 215 -8.04 14.71 1.14
C VAL A 215 -6.65 14.10 1.01
N GLY A 216 -6.52 12.79 1.31
CA GLY A 216 -5.26 12.10 1.11
C GLY A 216 -4.86 12.19 -0.37
N VAL A 217 -3.86 12.98 -0.67
CA VAL A 217 -3.29 13.04 -2.02
C VAL A 217 -2.45 11.78 -2.17
N SER A 218 -2.98 10.78 -2.88
CA SER A 218 -2.18 9.67 -3.33
C SER A 218 -1.27 10.16 -4.45
N ALA A 219 0.02 9.97 -4.30
CA ALA A 219 0.97 10.27 -5.36
C ALA A 219 0.94 9.11 -6.34
N GLY A 220 0.62 9.36 -7.61
CA GLY A 220 0.91 8.40 -8.66
C GLY A 220 2.40 8.11 -8.63
N VAL A 221 2.78 6.85 -8.53
CA VAL A 221 4.18 6.43 -8.59
C VAL A 221 4.49 5.89 -9.98
N ALA A 222 5.65 6.22 -10.52
CA ALA A 222 6.19 5.53 -11.67
C ALA A 222 6.49 4.08 -11.24
N THR A 223 5.93 3.13 -11.94
CA THR A 223 6.31 1.72 -11.80
C THR A 223 7.66 1.52 -12.46
N ILE A 224 8.58 0.87 -11.78
CA ILE A 224 9.61 0.14 -12.50
C ILE A 224 8.85 -1.03 -13.15
N ASP A 225 8.91 -1.15 -14.47
CA ASP A 225 8.54 -2.37 -15.15
C ASP A 225 9.43 -3.48 -14.60
N VAL A 226 8.95 -4.16 -13.56
CA VAL A 226 9.40 -5.52 -13.32
C VAL A 226 8.74 -6.30 -14.44
N VAL A 227 9.43 -6.31 -15.60
CA VAL A 227 9.08 -7.16 -16.72
C VAL A 227 9.14 -8.58 -16.19
N MET A 228 7.99 -9.08 -15.79
CA MET A 228 7.78 -10.51 -15.58
C MET A 228 8.00 -11.14 -16.95
N ARG A 229 9.22 -11.56 -17.26
CA ARG A 229 9.43 -12.52 -18.35
C ARG A 229 8.64 -13.74 -17.95
N GLU A 230 7.60 -14.04 -18.71
CA GLU A 230 6.92 -15.32 -18.67
C GLU A 230 8.00 -16.41 -18.78
N THR A 231 8.34 -17.01 -17.67
CA THR A 231 9.00 -18.31 -17.70
C THR A 231 7.89 -19.29 -18.06
N THR A 232 7.75 -19.56 -19.34
CA THR A 232 7.02 -20.71 -19.86
C THR A 232 7.53 -21.97 -19.14
N PHE A 233 6.74 -22.46 -18.23
CA PHE A 233 6.93 -23.80 -17.68
C PHE A 233 6.56 -24.81 -18.78
N THR A 234 7.54 -25.17 -19.62
CA THR A 234 7.45 -26.36 -20.45
C THR A 234 7.79 -27.57 -19.58
N GLY A 235 6.83 -28.01 -18.79
CA GLY A 235 6.85 -29.31 -18.14
C GLY A 235 6.27 -30.33 -19.12
N SER A 236 7.11 -31.07 -19.81
CA SER A 236 6.69 -32.28 -20.53
C SER A 236 6.21 -33.30 -19.51
N PRO A 237 5.05 -33.94 -19.69
CA PRO A 237 4.69 -35.09 -18.90
C PRO A 237 5.55 -36.29 -19.37
N SER A 238 6.41 -36.75 -18.47
CA SER A 238 7.08 -38.06 -18.67
C SER A 238 6.05 -39.17 -18.46
N SER A 239 5.94 -39.98 -19.48
CA SER A 239 5.27 -41.27 -19.62
C SER A 239 5.39 -42.18 -18.39
#